data_f63a45e0c50660dadf259c2d75b992f0
#
_entry.id   f63a45e0c50660dadf259c2d75b992f0
#
_cell.length_a   1.000
_cell.length_b   1.000
_cell.length_c   1.000
_cell.angle_alpha   90.00
_cell.angle_beta   90.00
_cell.angle_gamma   90.00
#
_symmetry.space_group_name_H-M   'P 1'
#
loop_
_entity.id
_entity.type
_entity.pdbx_description
1 polymer ?
#
loop_
_entity_poly.entity_id
_entity_poly.type
_entity_poly.pdbx_seq_one_letter_code
_entity_poly.pdbx_strand_id
1 'polypeptide(L)'
;MKRFWPVTDLARDERFQRIRIEDAIFDPRNLNPEAQQNGLAPNYETSSDNARGLMHGIFVGEIQALEGAGRTCFDFEAGNGRDEAPFGLKLDMARQCWDEARHVEISCKLGDHMGSEIGEFAEQTLLFEAACNADPVLRLTGVNRALEGLAIDVFKTMRDFGSSFGDPVLSFCEDWMLADEVTHVKMGSDWLRRLTADDPQRQKEALEFQKAVDKLFSFGGF
;
A
#
# COMPACT_ATOMS: atom_id res chain seq x y z
N MET A 1 19.45 -7.99 -19.91
CA MET A 1 18.47 -6.95 -20.34
C MET A 1 18.78 -5.69 -19.57
N LYS A 2 18.99 -4.52 -20.19
CA LYS A 2 19.20 -3.29 -19.43
C LYS A 2 17.90 -2.94 -18.74
N ARG A 3 17.91 -2.77 -17.41
CA ARG A 3 16.76 -2.28 -16.64
C ARG A 3 16.36 -0.92 -17.20
N PHE A 4 15.08 -0.71 -17.46
CA PHE A 4 14.57 0.51 -18.09
C PHE A 4 14.77 1.76 -17.19
N TRP A 5 14.79 1.56 -15.86
CA TRP A 5 14.95 2.62 -14.88
C TRP A 5 15.81 2.12 -13.72
N PRO A 6 16.95 2.75 -13.42
CA PRO A 6 17.65 2.50 -12.17
C PRO A 6 16.73 2.95 -11.01
N VAL A 7 16.54 2.07 -10.03
CA VAL A 7 15.74 2.34 -8.80
C VAL A 7 16.14 3.67 -8.14
N THR A 8 17.42 4.05 -8.28
CA THR A 8 17.97 5.31 -7.79
C THR A 8 17.42 6.56 -8.46
N ASP A 9 16.85 6.47 -9.66
CA ASP A 9 16.35 7.64 -10.38
C ASP A 9 14.88 7.93 -10.06
N LEU A 10 14.08 6.89 -9.80
CA LEU A 10 12.72 7.06 -9.27
C LEU A 10 12.73 7.63 -7.84
N ALA A 11 13.65 7.15 -7.00
CA ALA A 11 13.81 7.67 -5.63
C ALA A 11 14.33 9.13 -5.58
N ARG A 12 14.71 9.71 -6.71
CA ARG A 12 15.16 11.11 -6.85
C ARG A 12 14.15 12.01 -7.54
N ASP A 13 13.04 11.48 -8.01
CA ASP A 13 11.97 12.32 -8.54
C ASP A 13 11.43 13.19 -7.40
N GLU A 14 11.50 14.51 -7.60
CA GLU A 14 11.10 15.47 -6.56
C GLU A 14 9.64 15.35 -6.15
N ARG A 15 8.82 14.71 -6.98
CA ARG A 15 7.43 14.37 -6.67
C ARG A 15 7.31 13.29 -5.60
N PHE A 16 8.32 12.43 -5.45
CA PHE A 16 8.40 11.38 -4.44
C PHE A 16 9.28 11.85 -3.28
N GLN A 17 8.70 12.64 -2.41
CA GLN A 17 9.40 13.10 -1.21
C GLN A 17 9.38 12.00 -0.16
N ARG A 18 10.54 11.72 0.42
CA ARG A 18 10.64 10.88 1.60
C ARG A 18 10.01 11.61 2.77
N ILE A 19 8.81 11.19 3.15
CA ILE A 19 8.10 11.79 4.28
C ILE A 19 8.47 11.02 5.54
N ARG A 20 8.77 11.74 6.60
CA ARG A 20 8.82 11.14 7.93
C ARG A 20 7.42 10.63 8.27
N ILE A 21 7.35 9.53 9.02
CA ILE A 21 6.06 8.98 9.48
C ILE A 21 5.26 10.05 10.24
N GLU A 22 5.95 10.90 11.00
CA GLU A 22 5.32 12.00 11.72
C GLU A 22 4.69 13.06 10.81
N ASP A 23 5.19 13.15 9.57
CA ASP A 23 4.73 14.10 8.54
C ASP A 23 3.83 13.41 7.50
N ALA A 24 3.55 12.11 7.66
CA ALA A 24 2.74 11.36 6.70
C ALA A 24 1.32 11.93 6.63
N ILE A 25 0.77 11.99 5.43
CA ILE A 25 -0.61 12.42 5.14
C ILE A 25 -1.61 11.67 6.01
N PHE A 26 -1.28 10.42 6.31
CA PHE A 26 -2.09 9.51 7.14
C PHE A 26 -1.92 9.69 8.64
N ASP A 27 -1.06 10.59 9.13
CA ASP A 27 -0.89 10.75 10.57
C ASP A 27 -2.21 11.24 11.18
N PRO A 28 -2.87 10.40 12.03
CA PRO A 28 -4.13 10.80 12.66
C PRO A 28 -3.98 12.03 13.56
N ARG A 29 -2.75 12.44 13.91
CA ARG A 29 -2.47 13.70 14.61
C ARG A 29 -2.71 14.92 13.71
N ASN A 30 -2.67 14.74 12.39
CA ASN A 30 -3.03 15.77 11.40
C ASN A 30 -4.54 15.81 11.12
N LEU A 31 -5.27 14.75 11.51
CA LEU A 31 -6.72 14.75 11.54
C LEU A 31 -7.14 15.67 12.70
N ASN A 32 -7.91 16.70 12.38
CA ASN A 32 -8.33 17.74 13.32
C ASN A 32 -8.60 17.20 14.73
N PRO A 33 -7.81 17.58 15.76
CA PRO A 33 -7.93 17.03 17.12
C PRO A 33 -9.32 17.27 17.75
N GLU A 34 -10.02 18.32 17.34
CA GLU A 34 -11.37 18.65 17.83
C GLU A 34 -12.43 17.69 17.28
N ALA A 35 -12.27 17.21 16.06
CA ALA A 35 -13.17 16.21 15.47
C ALA A 35 -13.03 14.85 16.17
N GLN A 36 -11.80 14.47 16.57
CA GLN A 36 -11.55 13.24 17.31
C GLN A 36 -12.10 13.29 18.75
N GLN A 37 -11.99 14.45 19.42
CA GLN A 37 -12.45 14.57 20.81
C GLN A 37 -13.97 14.62 20.96
N ASN A 38 -14.69 15.08 19.95
CA ASN A 38 -16.13 15.31 20.04
C ASN A 38 -16.99 14.23 19.37
N GLY A 39 -16.40 13.21 18.75
CA GLY A 39 -17.14 12.16 18.03
C GLY A 39 -18.04 12.69 16.91
N LEU A 40 -17.78 13.93 16.48
CA LEU A 40 -18.51 14.57 15.40
C LEU A 40 -17.96 14.09 14.06
N ALA A 41 -18.85 13.82 13.12
CA ALA A 41 -18.46 13.67 11.73
C ALA A 41 -17.63 14.90 11.34
N PRO A 42 -16.47 14.72 10.67
CA PRO A 42 -15.62 15.83 10.30
C PRO A 42 -16.42 16.82 9.47
N ASN A 43 -16.29 18.11 9.76
CA ASN A 43 -16.89 19.15 8.92
C ASN A 43 -16.22 19.07 7.53
N TYR A 44 -17.03 18.96 6.48
CA TYR A 44 -16.57 18.76 5.11
C TYR A 44 -15.50 19.78 4.68
N GLU A 45 -15.68 21.04 5.04
CA GLU A 45 -14.74 22.11 4.68
C GLU A 45 -13.37 21.96 5.36
N THR A 46 -13.33 21.42 6.56
CA THR A 46 -12.07 21.19 7.29
C THR A 46 -11.47 19.81 7.09
N SER A 47 -12.29 18.85 6.66
CA SER A 47 -11.84 17.46 6.40
C SER A 47 -11.61 17.18 4.92
N SER A 48 -12.04 18.06 4.03
CA SER A 48 -11.90 17.85 2.58
C SER A 48 -10.45 17.68 2.14
N ASP A 49 -9.53 18.48 2.68
CA ASP A 49 -8.11 18.37 2.38
C ASP A 49 -7.51 17.07 2.94
N ASN A 50 -7.93 16.65 4.12
CA ASN A 50 -7.50 15.38 4.71
C ASN A 50 -8.02 14.19 3.89
N ALA A 51 -9.28 14.22 3.47
CA ALA A 51 -9.87 13.18 2.63
C ALA A 51 -9.23 13.13 1.24
N ARG A 52 -9.00 14.30 0.62
CA ARG A 52 -8.31 14.42 -0.65
C ARG A 52 -6.86 13.95 -0.55
N GLY A 53 -6.16 14.32 0.52
CA GLY A 53 -4.80 13.87 0.81
C GLY A 53 -4.73 12.36 1.04
N LEU A 54 -5.71 11.78 1.74
CA LEU A 54 -5.81 10.33 1.92
C LEU A 54 -6.04 9.61 0.58
N MET A 55 -6.95 10.15 -0.26
CA MET A 55 -7.20 9.59 -1.60
C MET A 55 -5.95 9.66 -2.48
N HIS A 56 -5.22 10.78 -2.44
CA HIS A 56 -3.95 10.90 -3.14
C HIS A 56 -2.92 9.89 -2.62
N GLY A 57 -2.87 9.67 -1.31
CA GLY A 57 -2.01 8.66 -0.69
C GLY A 57 -2.38 7.23 -1.10
N ILE A 58 -3.67 6.91 -1.26
CA ILE A 58 -4.13 5.65 -1.84
C ILE A 58 -3.60 5.53 -3.26
N PHE A 59 -3.84 6.50 -4.13
CA PHE A 59 -3.35 6.51 -5.50
C PHE A 59 -1.85 6.24 -5.60
N VAL A 60 -1.04 6.91 -4.77
CA VAL A 60 0.42 6.71 -4.73
C VAL A 60 0.78 5.31 -4.19
N GLY A 61 0.04 4.82 -3.21
CA GLY A 61 0.17 3.46 -2.68
C GLY A 61 -0.05 2.40 -3.75
N GLU A 62 -1.14 2.52 -4.50
CA GLU A 62 -1.52 1.59 -5.57
C GLU A 62 -0.47 1.52 -6.69
N ILE A 63 0.13 2.67 -7.08
CA ILE A 63 1.26 2.67 -8.04
C ILE A 63 2.43 1.85 -7.48
N GLN A 64 2.76 2.02 -6.22
CA GLN A 64 3.88 1.31 -5.60
C GLN A 64 3.58 -0.19 -5.41
N ALA A 65 2.33 -0.55 -5.10
CA ALA A 65 1.88 -1.94 -5.02
C ALA A 65 1.94 -2.62 -6.41
N LEU A 66 1.47 -1.95 -7.46
CA LEU A 66 1.59 -2.38 -8.85
C LEU A 66 3.06 -2.66 -9.22
N GLU A 67 3.96 -1.72 -8.95
CA GLU A 67 5.39 -1.87 -9.21
C GLU A 67 6.00 -2.99 -8.36
N GLY A 68 5.59 -3.12 -7.10
CA GLY A 68 6.06 -4.17 -6.19
C GLY A 68 5.69 -5.57 -6.65
N ALA A 69 4.46 -5.77 -7.08
CA ALA A 69 4.00 -7.03 -7.65
C ALA A 69 4.73 -7.34 -8.96
N GLY A 70 4.88 -6.35 -9.85
CA GLY A 70 5.62 -6.47 -11.10
C GLY A 70 7.10 -6.80 -10.89
N ARG A 71 7.74 -6.17 -9.91
CA ARG A 71 9.12 -6.50 -9.51
C ARG A 71 9.26 -7.93 -9.02
N THR A 72 8.28 -8.46 -8.29
CA THR A 72 8.29 -9.85 -7.83
C THR A 72 8.23 -10.82 -9.01
N CYS A 73 7.51 -10.48 -10.06
CA CYS A 73 7.52 -11.26 -11.29
C CYS A 73 8.86 -11.24 -12.03
N PHE A 74 9.59 -10.12 -11.97
CA PHE A 74 10.78 -9.87 -12.80
C PHE A 74 12.10 -10.13 -12.08
N ASP A 75 12.25 -9.69 -10.84
CA ASP A 75 13.54 -9.66 -10.13
C ASP A 75 14.05 -11.05 -9.71
N PHE A 76 13.15 -12.01 -9.53
CA PHE A 76 13.50 -13.36 -9.08
C PHE A 76 13.48 -14.35 -10.23
N GLU A 77 14.43 -15.28 -10.25
CA GLU A 77 14.35 -16.45 -11.13
C GLU A 77 13.21 -17.39 -10.68
N ALA A 78 12.64 -18.14 -11.64
CA ALA A 78 11.58 -19.10 -11.33
C ALA A 78 12.19 -20.36 -10.71
N GLY A 79 11.80 -20.69 -9.48
CA GLY A 79 12.31 -21.85 -8.78
C GLY A 79 11.83 -21.93 -7.33
N ASN A 80 12.43 -22.83 -6.55
CA ASN A 80 12.11 -23.04 -5.15
C ASN A 80 13.32 -22.83 -4.22
N GLY A 81 14.37 -22.23 -4.74
CA GLY A 81 15.53 -21.84 -3.95
C GLY A 81 15.24 -20.64 -3.04
N ARG A 82 16.16 -20.33 -2.16
CA ARG A 82 16.00 -19.28 -1.15
C ARG A 82 15.73 -17.90 -1.79
N ASP A 83 16.42 -17.61 -2.87
CA ASP A 83 16.39 -16.32 -3.58
C ASP A 83 15.57 -16.41 -4.89
N GLU A 84 14.76 -17.46 -5.03
CA GLU A 84 13.92 -17.71 -6.18
C GLU A 84 12.43 -17.53 -5.83
N ALA A 85 11.61 -17.28 -6.84
CA ALA A 85 10.16 -17.24 -6.69
C ALA A 85 9.52 -18.42 -7.42
N PRO A 86 8.70 -19.24 -6.73
CA PRO A 86 7.93 -20.28 -7.41
C PRO A 86 7.08 -19.71 -8.54
N PHE A 87 6.95 -20.46 -9.63
CA PHE A 87 6.18 -20.00 -10.78
C PHE A 87 4.73 -19.64 -10.42
N GLY A 88 4.11 -20.39 -9.50
CA GLY A 88 2.78 -20.08 -8.99
C GLY A 88 2.72 -18.72 -8.28
N LEU A 89 3.75 -18.37 -7.51
CA LEU A 89 3.86 -17.04 -6.89
C LEU A 89 3.90 -15.94 -7.95
N LYS A 90 4.70 -16.13 -9.01
CA LYS A 90 4.77 -15.17 -10.11
C LYS A 90 3.44 -14.97 -10.81
N LEU A 91 2.64 -16.04 -10.97
CA LEU A 91 1.29 -15.96 -11.55
C LEU A 91 0.35 -15.16 -10.63
N ASP A 92 0.40 -15.39 -9.33
CA ASP A 92 -0.42 -14.64 -8.38
C ASP A 92 -0.02 -13.16 -8.34
N MET A 93 1.28 -12.86 -8.41
CA MET A 93 1.76 -11.47 -8.50
C MET A 93 1.40 -10.81 -9.82
N ALA A 94 1.38 -11.54 -10.93
CA ALA A 94 0.91 -11.01 -12.21
C ALA A 94 -0.59 -10.68 -12.17
N ARG A 95 -1.39 -11.48 -11.46
CA ARG A 95 -2.79 -11.15 -11.18
C ARG A 95 -2.88 -9.89 -10.34
N GLN A 96 -2.13 -9.80 -9.25
CA GLN A 96 -2.10 -8.61 -8.41
C GLN A 96 -1.74 -7.36 -9.23
N CYS A 97 -0.73 -7.41 -10.10
CA CYS A 97 -0.43 -6.30 -11.02
C CYS A 97 -1.65 -5.81 -11.81
N TRP A 98 -2.50 -6.74 -12.24
CA TRP A 98 -3.73 -6.38 -12.95
C TRP A 98 -4.76 -5.72 -12.05
N ASP A 99 -4.90 -6.21 -10.81
CA ASP A 99 -5.79 -5.63 -9.82
C ASP A 99 -5.30 -4.22 -9.46
N GLU A 100 -4.02 -4.03 -9.15
CA GLU A 100 -3.43 -2.73 -8.82
C GLU A 100 -3.50 -1.72 -9.98
N ALA A 101 -3.36 -2.17 -11.22
CA ALA A 101 -3.51 -1.27 -12.38
C ALA A 101 -4.92 -0.67 -12.45
N ARG A 102 -5.95 -1.42 -12.06
CA ARG A 102 -7.34 -0.93 -11.96
C ARG A 102 -7.51 -0.02 -10.76
N HIS A 103 -6.89 -0.36 -9.63
CA HIS A 103 -6.89 0.48 -8.42
C HIS A 103 -6.27 1.85 -8.71
N VAL A 104 -5.12 1.89 -9.38
CA VAL A 104 -4.49 3.15 -9.83
C VAL A 104 -5.45 3.98 -10.68
N GLU A 105 -6.11 3.37 -11.68
CA GLU A 105 -7.06 4.08 -12.54
C GLU A 105 -8.27 4.61 -11.75
N ILE A 106 -8.82 3.80 -10.86
CA ILE A 106 -9.97 4.18 -10.04
C ILE A 106 -9.57 5.29 -9.07
N SER A 107 -8.45 5.15 -8.37
CA SER A 107 -7.97 6.13 -7.39
C SER A 107 -7.66 7.48 -8.05
N CYS A 108 -7.11 7.47 -9.26
CA CYS A 108 -6.91 8.69 -10.05
C CYS A 108 -8.25 9.37 -10.35
N LYS A 109 -9.25 8.61 -10.80
CA LYS A 109 -10.61 9.14 -11.09
C LYS A 109 -11.33 9.60 -9.82
N LEU A 110 -11.14 8.93 -8.70
CA LEU A 110 -11.67 9.38 -7.41
C LEU A 110 -11.00 10.68 -6.94
N GLY A 111 -9.68 10.82 -7.14
CA GLY A 111 -8.98 12.08 -6.92
C GLY A 111 -9.61 13.22 -7.70
N ASP A 112 -9.78 13.05 -9.02
CA ASP A 112 -10.47 14.02 -9.88
C ASP A 112 -11.90 14.32 -9.39
N HIS A 113 -12.66 13.29 -9.01
CA HIS A 113 -14.02 13.41 -8.47
C HIS A 113 -14.05 14.21 -7.17
N MET A 114 -13.04 14.10 -6.33
CA MET A 114 -12.88 14.85 -5.09
C MET A 114 -12.23 16.22 -5.29
N GLY A 115 -11.87 16.58 -6.52
CA GLY A 115 -11.26 17.86 -6.88
C GLY A 115 -9.81 17.99 -6.48
N SER A 116 -9.05 16.90 -6.47
CA SER A 116 -7.60 16.91 -6.27
C SER A 116 -6.84 16.65 -7.57
N GLU A 117 -5.58 17.08 -7.61
CA GLU A 117 -4.67 16.85 -8.72
C GLU A 117 -3.52 15.92 -8.32
N ILE A 118 -3.01 15.15 -9.28
CA ILE A 118 -1.83 14.31 -9.05
C ILE A 118 -0.64 15.22 -8.69
N GLY A 119 0.04 14.90 -7.58
CA GLY A 119 1.16 15.68 -7.07
C GLY A 119 0.75 16.89 -6.22
N GLU A 120 -0.53 17.06 -5.92
CA GLU A 120 -1.02 18.14 -5.02
C GLU A 120 -0.55 17.93 -3.57
N PHE A 121 -0.47 16.68 -3.13
CA PHE A 121 -0.07 16.32 -1.77
C PHE A 121 1.30 15.67 -1.75
N ALA A 122 1.95 15.70 -0.59
CA ALA A 122 3.24 15.05 -0.39
C ALA A 122 3.11 13.52 -0.55
N GLU A 123 4.13 12.91 -1.13
CA GLU A 123 4.18 11.49 -1.48
C GLU A 123 5.28 10.78 -0.68
N GLN A 124 5.10 9.50 -0.43
CA GLN A 124 6.06 8.64 0.24
C GLN A 124 6.44 7.43 -0.64
N THR A 125 7.60 6.83 -0.39
CA THR A 125 8.11 5.69 -1.18
C THR A 125 8.29 4.42 -0.35
N LEU A 126 7.71 4.35 0.84
CA LEU A 126 7.99 3.27 1.79
C LEU A 126 7.55 1.89 1.27
N LEU A 127 6.40 1.80 0.62
CA LEU A 127 5.92 0.55 0.01
C LEU A 127 6.86 0.11 -1.10
N PHE A 128 7.27 1.02 -1.97
CA PHE A 128 8.24 0.74 -3.01
C PHE A 128 9.61 0.31 -2.45
N GLU A 129 10.08 0.92 -1.36
CA GLU A 129 11.31 0.51 -0.69
C GLU A 129 11.21 -0.93 -0.16
N ALA A 130 10.06 -1.32 0.44
CA ALA A 130 9.80 -2.70 0.84
C ALA A 130 9.77 -3.65 -0.37
N ALA A 131 9.20 -3.21 -1.49
CA ALA A 131 9.17 -3.95 -2.74
C ALA A 131 10.54 -4.11 -3.40
N CYS A 132 11.52 -3.30 -3.05
CA CYS A 132 12.91 -3.43 -3.52
C CYS A 132 13.71 -4.49 -2.77
N ASN A 133 13.16 -5.15 -1.74
CA ASN A 133 13.87 -6.18 -1.00
C ASN A 133 14.30 -7.34 -1.92
N ALA A 134 15.56 -7.75 -1.82
CA ALA A 134 16.14 -8.80 -2.64
C ALA A 134 15.74 -10.22 -2.20
N ASP A 135 15.21 -10.37 -0.99
CA ASP A 135 14.69 -11.67 -0.48
C ASP A 135 13.17 -11.74 -0.78
N PRO A 136 12.70 -12.76 -1.51
CA PRO A 136 11.30 -12.89 -1.87
C PRO A 136 10.36 -13.03 -0.66
N VAL A 137 10.81 -13.66 0.43
CA VAL A 137 10.03 -13.79 1.67
C VAL A 137 9.89 -12.45 2.37
N LEU A 138 10.97 -11.68 2.48
CA LEU A 138 10.92 -10.35 3.10
C LEU A 138 10.12 -9.36 2.25
N ARG A 139 10.22 -9.44 0.91
CA ARG A 139 9.40 -8.63 0.02
C ARG A 139 7.91 -8.91 0.20
N LEU A 140 7.49 -10.17 0.16
CA LEU A 140 6.10 -10.57 0.42
C LEU A 140 5.64 -10.16 1.82
N THR A 141 6.52 -10.23 2.80
CA THR A 141 6.20 -9.81 4.17
C THR A 141 5.97 -8.31 4.24
N GLY A 142 6.83 -7.50 3.64
CA GLY A 142 6.73 -6.04 3.65
C GLY A 142 5.56 -5.54 2.82
N VAL A 143 5.38 -6.04 1.62
CA VAL A 143 4.31 -5.61 0.71
C VAL A 143 3.00 -6.29 1.07
N ASN A 144 2.86 -7.57 0.75
CA ASN A 144 1.58 -8.25 0.80
C ASN A 144 1.05 -8.51 2.21
N ARG A 145 1.90 -8.56 3.22
CA ARG A 145 1.45 -8.83 4.58
C ARG A 145 1.32 -7.58 5.43
N ALA A 146 2.34 -6.71 5.44
CA ALA A 146 2.33 -5.51 6.25
C ALA A 146 1.53 -4.39 5.58
N LEU A 147 1.94 -3.97 4.38
CA LEU A 147 1.42 -2.77 3.74
C LEU A 147 0.02 -2.97 3.15
N GLU A 148 -0.22 -4.06 2.43
CA GLU A 148 -1.57 -4.43 1.98
C GLU A 148 -2.52 -4.71 3.17
N GLY A 149 -1.97 -5.24 4.27
CA GLY A 149 -2.72 -5.40 5.52
C GLY A 149 -3.20 -4.06 6.09
N LEU A 150 -2.38 -3.01 6.01
CA LEU A 150 -2.76 -1.65 6.37
C LEU A 150 -3.78 -1.06 5.38
N ALA A 151 -3.61 -1.33 4.08
CA ALA A 151 -4.51 -0.85 3.04
C ALA A 151 -5.97 -1.24 3.32
N ILE A 152 -6.22 -2.43 3.87
CA ILE A 152 -7.57 -2.85 4.30
C ILE A 152 -8.23 -1.81 5.21
N ASP A 153 -7.52 -1.26 6.19
CA ASP A 153 -8.07 -0.27 7.10
C ASP A 153 -8.20 1.11 6.45
N VAL A 154 -7.30 1.45 5.54
CA VAL A 154 -7.35 2.69 4.74
C VAL A 154 -8.58 2.68 3.83
N PHE A 155 -8.79 1.64 3.05
CA PHE A 155 -9.96 1.50 2.17
C PHE A 155 -11.29 1.50 2.94
N LYS A 156 -11.34 0.81 4.09
CA LYS A 156 -12.51 0.88 4.98
C LYS A 156 -12.79 2.30 5.42
N THR A 157 -11.75 3.04 5.83
CA THR A 157 -11.88 4.42 6.28
C THR A 157 -12.45 5.31 5.18
N MET A 158 -11.92 5.20 3.96
CA MET A 158 -12.43 5.97 2.83
C MET A 158 -13.84 5.56 2.40
N ARG A 159 -14.15 4.28 2.39
CA ARG A 159 -15.51 3.77 2.14
C ARG A 159 -16.52 4.35 3.13
N ASP A 160 -16.20 4.27 4.42
CA ASP A 160 -17.08 4.72 5.49
C ASP A 160 -17.21 6.26 5.49
N PHE A 161 -16.14 6.95 5.13
CA PHE A 161 -16.18 8.38 4.85
C PHE A 161 -17.14 8.69 3.70
N GLY A 162 -17.00 8.05 2.54
CA GLY A 162 -17.92 8.22 1.40
C GLY A 162 -19.38 7.97 1.79
N SER A 163 -19.63 6.91 2.56
CA SER A 163 -20.98 6.60 3.07
C SER A 163 -21.51 7.70 3.98
N SER A 164 -20.71 8.25 4.89
CA SER A 164 -21.12 9.30 5.82
C SER A 164 -21.38 10.63 5.13
N PHE A 165 -20.69 10.89 4.03
CA PHE A 165 -20.87 12.07 3.19
C PHE A 165 -22.02 11.96 2.20
N GLY A 166 -22.59 10.77 2.02
CA GLY A 166 -23.57 10.53 0.98
C GLY A 166 -22.95 10.51 -0.43
N ASP A 167 -21.67 10.15 -0.55
CA ASP A 167 -20.99 9.90 -1.81
C ASP A 167 -20.97 8.41 -2.14
N PRO A 168 -21.98 7.92 -2.89
CA PRO A 168 -22.08 6.50 -3.21
C PRO A 168 -21.01 6.04 -4.20
N VAL A 169 -20.42 6.93 -4.99
CA VAL A 169 -19.36 6.59 -5.96
C VAL A 169 -18.08 6.26 -5.19
N LEU A 170 -17.66 7.15 -4.30
CA LEU A 170 -16.51 6.93 -3.44
C LEU A 170 -16.68 5.65 -2.61
N SER A 171 -17.81 5.54 -1.90
CA SER A 171 -18.08 4.38 -1.05
C SER A 171 -18.06 3.06 -1.83
N PHE A 172 -18.65 3.01 -3.03
CA PHE A 172 -18.67 1.81 -3.85
C PHE A 172 -17.29 1.44 -4.39
N CYS A 173 -16.53 2.40 -4.88
CA CYS A 173 -15.20 2.14 -5.45
C CYS A 173 -14.23 1.62 -4.38
N GLU A 174 -14.26 2.24 -3.20
CA GLU A 174 -13.42 1.82 -2.07
C GLU A 174 -13.79 0.42 -1.55
N ASP A 175 -15.08 0.08 -1.47
CA ASP A 175 -15.53 -1.27 -1.08
C ASP A 175 -15.11 -2.31 -2.12
N TRP A 176 -15.11 -1.93 -3.38
CA TRP A 176 -14.70 -2.81 -4.47
C TRP A 176 -13.18 -3.08 -4.43
N MET A 177 -12.33 -2.06 -4.26
CA MET A 177 -10.87 -2.21 -4.13
C MET A 177 -10.53 -2.99 -2.85
N LEU A 178 -11.21 -2.72 -1.74
CA LEU A 178 -11.06 -3.46 -0.48
C LEU A 178 -11.21 -4.98 -0.65
N ALA A 179 -12.10 -5.44 -1.51
CA ALA A 179 -12.29 -6.87 -1.76
C ALA A 179 -11.06 -7.53 -2.42
N ASP A 180 -10.39 -6.80 -3.31
CA ASP A 180 -9.13 -7.26 -3.91
C ASP A 180 -7.99 -7.26 -2.88
N GLU A 181 -7.89 -6.24 -2.00
CA GLU A 181 -6.88 -6.17 -0.92
C GLU A 181 -6.95 -7.37 0.03
N VAL A 182 -8.15 -7.79 0.42
CA VAL A 182 -8.33 -9.02 1.23
C VAL A 182 -7.74 -10.24 0.51
N THR A 183 -7.85 -10.29 -0.82
CA THR A 183 -7.29 -11.37 -1.63
C THR A 183 -5.76 -11.27 -1.69
N HIS A 184 -5.20 -10.07 -1.85
CA HIS A 184 -3.74 -9.83 -1.88
C HIS A 184 -3.08 -10.25 -0.56
N VAL A 185 -3.63 -9.81 0.58
CA VAL A 185 -3.15 -10.23 1.91
C VAL A 185 -3.22 -11.73 2.10
N LYS A 186 -4.30 -12.36 1.62
CA LYS A 186 -4.45 -13.81 1.68
C LYS A 186 -3.40 -14.52 0.83
N MET A 187 -3.18 -14.10 -0.40
CA MET A 187 -2.14 -14.64 -1.28
C MET A 187 -0.76 -14.53 -0.63
N GLY A 188 -0.40 -13.35 -0.15
CA GLY A 188 0.87 -13.13 0.55
C GLY A 188 1.05 -14.06 1.75
N SER A 189 0.02 -14.19 2.59
CA SER A 189 0.04 -15.08 3.76
C SER A 189 0.17 -16.55 3.40
N ASP A 190 -0.50 -16.99 2.33
CA ASP A 190 -0.43 -18.37 1.85
C ASP A 190 0.96 -18.70 1.30
N TRP A 191 1.56 -17.80 0.54
CA TRP A 191 2.91 -17.96 0.02
C TRP A 191 3.96 -17.89 1.11
N LEU A 192 3.86 -16.98 2.06
CA LEU A 192 4.78 -16.93 3.21
C LEU A 192 4.80 -18.24 3.98
N ARG A 193 3.63 -18.81 4.26
CA ARG A 193 3.53 -20.12 4.92
C ARG A 193 4.21 -21.24 4.12
N ARG A 194 4.06 -21.25 2.79
CA ARG A 194 4.68 -22.28 1.92
C ARG A 194 6.19 -22.11 1.83
N LEU A 195 6.67 -20.87 1.64
CA LEU A 195 8.09 -20.58 1.45
C LEU A 195 8.92 -20.73 2.74
N THR A 196 8.26 -20.73 3.89
CA THR A 196 8.92 -20.83 5.19
C THR A 196 8.54 -22.08 5.99
N ALA A 197 7.81 -23.03 5.39
CA ALA A 197 7.22 -24.18 6.10
C ALA A 197 8.25 -25.00 6.89
N ASP A 198 9.41 -25.21 6.31
CA ASP A 198 10.47 -26.06 6.89
C ASP A 198 11.65 -25.22 7.45
N ASP A 199 11.46 -23.90 7.59
CA ASP A 199 12.51 -22.97 8.07
C ASP A 199 11.98 -22.04 9.18
N PRO A 200 11.97 -22.50 10.45
CA PRO A 200 11.51 -21.70 11.59
C PRO A 200 12.31 -20.41 11.80
N GLN A 201 13.60 -20.40 11.41
CA GLN A 201 14.43 -19.20 11.52
C GLN A 201 13.95 -18.14 10.51
N ARG A 202 13.65 -18.56 9.29
CA ARG A 202 13.12 -17.65 8.26
C ARG A 202 11.73 -17.13 8.60
N GLN A 203 10.90 -17.96 9.24
CA GLN A 203 9.59 -17.49 9.78
C GLN A 203 9.79 -16.38 10.81
N LYS A 204 10.76 -16.57 11.73
CA LYS A 204 11.07 -15.56 12.74
C LYS A 204 11.58 -14.27 12.10
N GLU A 205 12.50 -14.36 11.14
CA GLU A 205 13.02 -13.22 10.39
C GLU A 205 11.90 -12.45 9.68
N ALA A 206 10.97 -13.14 9.02
CA ALA A 206 9.80 -12.54 8.38
C ALA A 206 8.91 -11.80 9.40
N LEU A 207 8.63 -12.41 10.55
CA LEU A 207 7.81 -11.76 11.60
C LEU A 207 8.50 -10.54 12.23
N GLU A 208 9.82 -10.59 12.42
CA GLU A 208 10.58 -9.44 12.90
C GLU A 208 10.60 -8.32 11.87
N PHE A 209 10.74 -8.66 10.58
CA PHE A 209 10.67 -7.70 9.49
C PHE A 209 9.27 -7.08 9.38
N GLN A 210 8.20 -7.87 9.47
CA GLN A 210 6.82 -7.36 9.49
C GLN A 210 6.65 -6.32 10.59
N LYS A 211 7.05 -6.64 11.83
CA LYS A 211 6.95 -5.70 12.96
C LYS A 211 7.71 -4.40 12.71
N ALA A 212 8.86 -4.48 12.04
CA ALA A 212 9.65 -3.29 11.70
C ALA A 212 8.91 -2.43 10.66
N VAL A 213 8.32 -3.04 9.64
CA VAL A 213 7.51 -2.35 8.61
C VAL A 213 6.25 -1.77 9.25
N ASP A 214 5.50 -2.55 10.02
CA ASP A 214 4.29 -2.09 10.72
C ASP A 214 4.60 -0.88 11.61
N LYS A 215 5.73 -0.90 12.32
CA LYS A 215 6.18 0.22 13.15
C LYS A 215 6.50 1.48 12.32
N LEU A 216 7.09 1.29 11.15
CA LEU A 216 7.36 2.40 10.22
C LEU A 216 6.08 3.00 9.64
N PHE A 217 5.04 2.21 9.47
CA PHE A 217 3.74 2.64 8.96
C PHE A 217 2.72 2.96 10.05
N SER A 218 2.93 2.51 11.30
CA SER A 218 2.01 2.84 12.36
C SER A 218 2.15 4.32 12.72
N PHE A 219 1.12 5.06 12.41
CA PHE A 219 0.96 6.47 12.68
C PHE A 219 1.00 6.73 14.18
N GLY A 220 2.15 7.15 14.69
CA GLY A 220 2.29 7.51 16.09
C GLY A 220 2.88 6.46 17.01
N GLY A 221 3.41 5.39 16.46
CA GLY A 221 4.19 4.38 17.20
C GLY A 221 3.38 3.64 18.27
N PHE A 222 3.14 2.38 18.04
CA PHE A 222 2.83 1.45 19.11
C PHE A 222 4.11 0.93 19.75
#